data_f044c1568333250c989ceb7ea8c69e41
#
_entry.id   f044c1568333250c989ceb7ea8c69e41
#
_cell.length_a   1.000
_cell.length_b   1.000
_cell.length_c   1.000
_cell.angle_alpha   90.00
_cell.angle_beta   90.00
_cell.angle_gamma   90.00
#
_symmetry.space_group_name_H-M   'P 1'
#
loop_
_entity.id
_entity.type
_entity.pdbx_description
1 polymer ?
#
loop_
_entity_poly.entity_id
_entity_poly.type
_entity_poly.pdbx_seq_one_letter_code
_entity_poly.pdbx_strand_id
1 'polypeptide(L)'
;MVKKIVCVLLTAIMVLQTAGCADIRTTVLDKISEETQKDTSKENTSQETTDKADIRYQDDYYEYVNSNLLDKIQLSDTDAQWTWFGELSAVANEEMEDIIREVASSNEAYPKGSSEQKIRDMYECVSNMENRNEVGLGPLQPHLELIRNAATIDEYVDALAKLSGEFGFSSIVGGYYIDQDKADSSKYAVYLLYADTLIGKEYLESDSSQDYVNMYFDYVSDMFEEFGMSGQEAEQTSEDIEALLRDICASTLPSEQYYDPAVTYNVYTKEELQQLYTNIDVNKMLETLRIDSVDTYIVEDVEQAQKINSLLTEENLEVLKNFSTFVMLNDAAEYSTQNYTNLKEQIDNQLHGVTASRGDEYIWMSLTQDMLPWDFGKIYVEEHFSEQSKQDVEAIIDRIIAEYEQIINRQEWMSDATKQKAIRKLETMSVKIGYPDEWPESMDMMQV
;
A
#
# COMPACT_ATOMS: atom_id res chain seq x y z
N MET A 1 4.49 16.38 -25.05
CA MET A 1 3.38 16.87 -24.19
C MET A 1 3.64 16.57 -22.71
N VAL A 2 4.10 15.41 -22.33
CA VAL A 2 4.49 15.01 -20.96
C VAL A 2 5.51 15.95 -20.30
N LYS A 3 6.50 16.45 -21.03
CA LYS A 3 7.52 17.39 -20.51
C LYS A 3 6.97 18.74 -20.04
N LYS A 4 5.80 19.18 -20.53
CA LYS A 4 5.17 20.44 -20.08
C LYS A 4 4.32 20.26 -18.82
N ILE A 5 3.75 19.07 -18.61
CA ILE A 5 2.99 18.72 -17.39
C ILE A 5 3.94 18.56 -16.21
N VAL A 6 5.11 17.97 -16.42
CA VAL A 6 6.16 17.87 -15.38
C VAL A 6 6.69 19.26 -14.97
N CYS A 7 6.79 20.22 -15.89
CA CYS A 7 7.18 21.60 -15.54
C CYS A 7 6.13 22.35 -14.70
N VAL A 8 4.83 22.05 -14.88
CA VAL A 8 3.77 22.69 -14.09
C VAL A 8 3.69 22.11 -12.67
N LEU A 9 3.92 20.82 -12.52
CA LEU A 9 4.06 20.19 -11.19
C LEU A 9 5.31 20.70 -10.45
N LEU A 10 6.44 20.89 -11.13
CA LEU A 10 7.67 21.46 -10.55
C LEU A 10 7.50 22.94 -10.17
N THR A 11 6.71 23.72 -10.92
CA THR A 11 6.41 25.12 -10.55
C THR A 11 5.44 25.22 -9.35
N ALA A 12 4.52 24.28 -9.18
CA ALA A 12 3.67 24.22 -7.99
C ALA A 12 4.49 23.91 -6.73
N ILE A 13 5.50 23.04 -6.83
CA ILE A 13 6.46 22.76 -5.75
C ILE A 13 7.32 24.00 -5.41
N MET A 14 7.65 24.86 -6.40
CA MET A 14 8.40 26.10 -6.13
C MET A 14 7.58 27.20 -5.44
N VAL A 15 6.25 27.22 -5.56
CA VAL A 15 5.38 28.20 -4.91
C VAL A 15 5.06 27.83 -3.45
N LEU A 16 5.18 26.56 -3.07
CA LEU A 16 5.09 26.10 -1.68
C LEU A 16 6.27 26.61 -0.78
N GLN A 17 7.25 27.29 -1.37
CA GLN A 17 8.44 27.79 -0.65
C GLN A 17 8.25 29.12 0.10
N THR A 18 7.06 29.71 0.13
CA THR A 18 6.98 31.11 0.58
C THR A 18 6.22 31.43 1.87
N ALA A 19 5.54 30.52 2.57
CA ALA A 19 4.89 30.93 3.82
C ALA A 19 4.76 29.89 4.96
N GLY A 20 4.78 28.60 4.72
CA GLY A 20 4.65 27.60 5.79
C GLY A 20 5.78 26.55 5.81
N CYS A 21 6.38 26.32 4.66
CA CYS A 21 7.48 25.35 4.51
C CYS A 21 8.86 25.90 4.93
N ALA A 22 8.98 27.19 5.32
CA ALA A 22 10.23 27.74 5.78
C ALA A 22 10.69 27.10 7.09
N ASP A 23 9.77 26.83 8.01
CA ASP A 23 10.08 26.21 9.31
C ASP A 23 10.43 24.73 9.13
N ILE A 24 9.67 23.98 8.31
CA ILE A 24 9.95 22.55 8.02
C ILE A 24 11.30 22.42 7.30
N ARG A 25 11.56 23.26 6.29
CA ARG A 25 12.85 23.25 5.59
C ARG A 25 14.01 23.59 6.50
N THR A 26 13.83 24.54 7.42
CA THR A 26 14.85 24.93 8.41
C THR A 26 15.07 23.77 9.38
N THR A 27 14.02 23.13 9.88
CA THR A 27 14.10 21.98 10.78
C THR A 27 14.79 20.78 10.10
N VAL A 28 14.47 20.46 8.85
CA VAL A 28 15.11 19.38 8.08
C VAL A 28 16.59 19.69 7.83
N LEU A 29 16.92 20.91 7.40
CA LEU A 29 18.32 21.31 7.17
C LEU A 29 19.13 21.39 8.48
N ASP A 30 18.52 21.77 9.59
CA ASP A 30 19.14 21.79 10.90
C ASP A 30 19.40 20.37 11.41
N LYS A 31 18.46 19.43 11.25
CA LYS A 31 18.67 18.00 11.55
C LYS A 31 19.81 17.39 10.72
N ILE A 32 19.80 17.58 9.39
CA ILE A 32 20.91 17.13 8.52
C ILE A 32 22.26 17.71 9.00
N SER A 33 22.28 18.97 9.45
CA SER A 33 23.51 19.60 9.94
C SER A 33 23.94 19.09 11.32
N GLU A 34 23.01 18.72 12.20
CA GLU A 34 23.28 18.15 13.53
C GLU A 34 23.80 16.71 13.43
N GLU A 35 23.23 15.88 12.56
CA GLU A 35 23.70 14.52 12.30
C GLU A 35 25.09 14.53 11.69
N THR A 36 25.35 15.41 10.71
CA THR A 36 26.68 15.56 10.11
C THR A 36 27.73 16.01 11.15
N GLN A 37 27.33 16.73 12.20
CA GLN A 37 28.26 17.14 13.28
C GLN A 37 28.55 16.02 14.28
N LYS A 38 27.65 15.04 14.46
CA LYS A 38 27.89 13.89 15.35
C LYS A 38 28.91 12.91 14.79
N ASP A 39 29.02 12.80 13.47
CA ASP A 39 29.86 11.79 12.81
C ASP A 39 31.27 12.26 12.43
N THR A 40 31.58 13.55 12.53
CA THR A 40 32.92 14.11 12.22
C THR A 40 34.03 13.71 13.20
N SER A 41 33.76 12.80 14.16
CA SER A 41 34.78 12.28 15.11
C SER A 41 35.44 10.96 14.67
N LYS A 42 35.13 10.41 13.50
CA LYS A 42 35.74 9.17 12.97
C LYS A 42 36.19 9.34 11.52
N GLU A 43 37.51 9.32 11.38
CA GLU A 43 38.33 8.98 10.22
C GLU A 43 38.21 9.77 8.91
N ASN A 44 39.25 10.60 8.69
CA ASN A 44 39.74 11.06 7.40
C ASN A 44 40.07 9.89 6.46
N THR A 45 39.21 9.57 5.52
CA THR A 45 39.60 8.87 4.29
C THR A 45 39.45 9.88 3.13
N SER A 46 40.59 10.23 2.53
CA SER A 46 40.68 11.11 1.36
C SER A 46 39.93 10.51 0.18
N GLN A 47 38.68 10.91 -0.05
CA GLN A 47 38.02 10.79 -1.34
C GLN A 47 38.38 12.01 -2.20
N GLU A 48 38.81 11.77 -3.42
CA GLU A 48 39.04 12.80 -4.43
C GLU A 48 37.74 13.59 -4.64
N THR A 49 37.71 14.80 -4.13
CA THR A 49 36.69 15.80 -4.47
C THR A 49 36.93 16.19 -5.92
N THR A 50 36.22 15.63 -6.87
CA THR A 50 36.06 16.25 -8.18
C THR A 50 35.47 17.63 -7.95
N ASP A 51 36.16 18.65 -8.45
CA ASP A 51 35.75 20.06 -8.40
C ASP A 51 34.35 20.19 -9.09
N LYS A 52 33.29 20.14 -8.34
CA LYS A 52 31.89 20.29 -8.80
C LYS A 52 31.52 21.74 -9.12
N ALA A 53 32.50 22.66 -9.06
CA ALA A 53 32.31 24.09 -9.28
C ALA A 53 31.90 24.50 -10.70
N ASP A 54 31.84 23.56 -11.65
CA ASP A 54 31.63 23.84 -13.07
C ASP A 54 30.40 23.19 -13.69
N ILE A 55 29.46 22.62 -12.89
CA ILE A 55 28.21 22.10 -13.44
C ILE A 55 27.32 23.27 -13.85
N ARG A 56 27.10 23.43 -15.17
CA ARG A 56 26.24 24.47 -15.68
C ARG A 56 24.78 23.96 -15.73
N TYR A 57 23.83 24.82 -15.35
CA TYR A 57 22.40 24.47 -15.35
C TYR A 57 21.88 24.02 -16.72
N GLN A 58 22.58 24.33 -17.81
CA GLN A 58 22.25 23.88 -19.17
C GLN A 58 22.65 22.45 -19.45
N ASP A 59 23.67 21.95 -18.73
CA ASP A 59 24.24 20.61 -18.93
C ASP A 59 23.51 19.58 -18.06
N ASP A 60 23.38 19.88 -16.76
CA ASP A 60 22.61 19.10 -15.82
C ASP A 60 21.95 20.01 -14.79
N TYR A 61 20.66 20.26 -14.98
CA TYR A 61 19.91 21.14 -14.09
C TYR A 61 19.63 20.50 -12.72
N TYR A 62 19.43 19.19 -12.68
CA TYR A 62 19.18 18.47 -11.43
C TYR A 62 20.40 18.54 -10.51
N GLU A 63 21.55 18.18 -11.03
CA GLU A 63 22.81 18.21 -10.30
C GLU A 63 23.19 19.66 -9.91
N TYR A 64 23.00 20.62 -10.83
CA TYR A 64 23.25 22.04 -10.54
C TYR A 64 22.46 22.55 -9.33
N VAL A 65 21.20 22.14 -9.17
CA VAL A 65 20.34 22.59 -8.07
C VAL A 65 20.57 21.80 -6.79
N ASN A 66 20.82 20.50 -6.88
CA ASN A 66 20.73 19.59 -5.74
C ASN A 66 22.09 19.10 -5.22
N SER A 67 23.21 19.24 -5.97
CA SER A 67 24.50 18.67 -5.58
C SER A 67 24.95 19.01 -4.16
N ASN A 68 24.80 20.27 -3.75
CA ASN A 68 25.19 20.72 -2.41
C ASN A 68 24.41 20.05 -1.27
N LEU A 69 23.19 19.58 -1.54
CA LEU A 69 22.36 18.85 -0.61
C LEU A 69 22.71 17.36 -0.65
N LEU A 70 22.72 16.78 -1.85
CA LEU A 70 23.00 15.37 -2.05
C LEU A 70 24.38 14.94 -1.50
N ASP A 71 25.37 15.82 -1.57
CA ASP A 71 26.71 15.56 -1.00
C ASP A 71 26.71 15.46 0.55
N LYS A 72 25.66 15.94 1.21
CA LYS A 72 25.53 15.90 2.67
C LYS A 72 24.65 14.76 3.16
N ILE A 73 23.85 14.18 2.27
CA ILE A 73 22.95 13.09 2.62
C ILE A 73 23.78 11.81 2.68
N GLN A 74 23.68 11.12 3.80
CA GLN A 74 24.18 9.77 3.98
C GLN A 74 22.99 8.86 4.29
N LEU A 75 22.81 7.82 3.48
CA LEU A 75 21.79 6.82 3.77
C LEU A 75 22.21 6.03 5.00
N SER A 76 21.29 5.81 5.90
CA SER A 76 21.46 4.87 7.01
C SER A 76 21.34 3.43 6.48
N ASP A 77 21.77 2.46 7.29
CA ASP A 77 21.60 1.03 6.97
C ASP A 77 20.11 0.60 6.95
N THR A 78 19.20 1.47 7.42
CA THR A 78 17.75 1.26 7.43
C THR A 78 17.03 1.91 6.25
N ASP A 79 17.74 2.61 5.36
CA ASP A 79 17.15 3.35 4.25
C ASP A 79 17.78 2.96 2.91
N ALA A 80 16.94 2.57 1.95
CA ALA A 80 17.38 2.22 0.59
C ALA A 80 17.54 3.45 -0.32
N GLN A 81 16.86 4.54 -0.01
CA GLN A 81 16.86 5.78 -0.81
C GLN A 81 16.51 7.00 0.03
N TRP A 82 16.94 8.16 -0.45
CA TRP A 82 16.53 9.44 0.10
C TRP A 82 15.72 10.22 -0.93
N THR A 83 14.59 10.78 -0.50
CA THR A 83 13.78 11.72 -1.27
C THR A 83 13.25 12.82 -0.36
N TRP A 84 12.91 14.00 -0.91
CA TRP A 84 12.26 15.06 -0.13
C TRP A 84 10.92 14.62 0.49
N PHE A 85 10.15 13.79 -0.22
CA PHE A 85 8.92 13.24 0.35
C PHE A 85 9.21 12.23 1.46
N GLY A 86 10.26 11.41 1.29
CA GLY A 86 10.71 10.49 2.34
C GLY A 86 11.12 11.24 3.60
N GLU A 87 11.85 12.33 3.47
CA GLU A 87 12.26 13.18 4.60
C GLU A 87 11.06 13.82 5.32
N LEU A 88 10.10 14.36 4.56
CA LEU A 88 8.86 14.90 5.13
C LEU A 88 8.04 13.83 5.83
N SER A 89 7.97 12.62 5.25
CA SER A 89 7.29 11.49 5.88
C SER A 89 7.99 11.04 7.15
N ALA A 90 9.33 11.06 7.18
CA ALA A 90 10.11 10.74 8.38
C ALA A 90 9.83 11.71 9.53
N VAL A 91 9.74 13.02 9.24
CA VAL A 91 9.36 14.03 10.24
C VAL A 91 7.95 13.78 10.78
N ALA A 92 6.96 13.54 9.88
CA ALA A 92 5.60 13.27 10.31
C ALA A 92 5.49 11.95 11.10
N ASN A 93 6.27 10.93 10.74
CA ASN A 93 6.31 9.68 11.50
C ASN A 93 6.93 9.88 12.89
N GLU A 94 8.00 10.66 13.02
CA GLU A 94 8.59 11.01 14.33
C GLU A 94 7.57 11.73 15.22
N GLU A 95 6.82 12.71 14.67
CA GLU A 95 5.75 13.41 15.39
C GLU A 95 4.63 12.44 15.84
N MET A 96 4.26 11.47 14.99
CA MET A 96 3.27 10.44 15.36
C MET A 96 3.83 9.47 16.42
N GLU A 97 5.10 9.08 16.32
CA GLU A 97 5.77 8.26 17.35
C GLU A 97 5.81 8.98 18.69
N ASP A 98 6.04 10.29 18.70
CA ASP A 98 6.03 11.10 19.93
C ASP A 98 4.65 11.13 20.57
N ILE A 99 3.56 11.18 19.79
CA ILE A 99 2.18 11.02 20.30
C ILE A 99 2.03 9.66 21.00
N ILE A 100 2.52 8.56 20.40
CA ILE A 100 2.45 7.23 21.02
C ILE A 100 3.23 7.21 22.33
N ARG A 101 4.47 7.73 22.34
CA ARG A 101 5.34 7.75 23.52
C ARG A 101 4.69 8.55 24.66
N GLU A 102 4.10 9.71 24.34
CA GLU A 102 3.41 10.54 25.33
C GLU A 102 2.21 9.81 25.92
N VAL A 103 1.32 9.28 25.06
CA VAL A 103 0.11 8.59 25.48
C VAL A 103 0.43 7.31 26.26
N ALA A 104 1.38 6.49 25.78
CA ALA A 104 1.77 5.23 26.41
C ALA A 104 2.48 5.43 27.78
N SER A 105 3.27 6.50 27.92
CA SER A 105 3.97 6.81 29.18
C SER A 105 3.12 7.56 30.20
N SER A 106 1.97 8.09 29.79
CA SER A 106 1.10 8.89 30.66
C SER A 106 0.42 8.04 31.73
N ASN A 107 0.37 8.59 32.95
CA ASN A 107 -0.39 8.00 34.06
C ASN A 107 -1.86 8.51 34.09
N GLU A 108 -2.28 9.26 33.11
CA GLU A 108 -3.63 9.79 33.04
C GLU A 108 -4.66 8.69 32.75
N ALA A 109 -5.84 8.80 33.38
CA ALA A 109 -6.98 7.94 33.09
C ALA A 109 -7.74 8.54 31.90
N TYR A 110 -7.43 8.10 30.71
CA TYR A 110 -8.17 8.52 29.51
C TYR A 110 -9.61 8.04 29.53
N PRO A 111 -10.58 8.83 29.03
CA PRO A 111 -11.96 8.40 28.90
C PRO A 111 -12.06 7.18 27.98
N LYS A 112 -12.94 6.23 28.34
CA LYS A 112 -13.18 5.07 27.50
C LYS A 112 -13.66 5.48 26.11
N GLY A 113 -12.98 5.01 25.06
CA GLY A 113 -13.28 5.29 23.66
C GLY A 113 -12.65 6.60 23.17
N SER A 114 -11.86 7.30 23.98
CA SER A 114 -11.04 8.42 23.45
C SER A 114 -9.90 7.90 22.58
N SER A 115 -9.41 8.74 21.68
CA SER A 115 -8.30 8.39 20.78
C SER A 115 -7.06 7.99 21.58
N GLU A 116 -6.74 8.72 22.64
CA GLU A 116 -5.59 8.42 23.50
C GLU A 116 -5.70 7.07 24.20
N GLN A 117 -6.92 6.71 24.70
CA GLN A 117 -7.12 5.40 25.31
C GLN A 117 -6.92 4.28 24.28
N LYS A 118 -7.49 4.42 23.07
CA LYS A 118 -7.34 3.42 22.01
C LYS A 118 -5.89 3.25 21.57
N ILE A 119 -5.17 4.35 21.36
CA ILE A 119 -3.75 4.34 20.98
C ILE A 119 -2.91 3.63 22.04
N ARG A 120 -3.08 3.98 23.33
CA ARG A 120 -2.37 3.34 24.41
C ARG A 120 -2.64 1.84 24.47
N ASP A 121 -3.91 1.46 24.47
CA ASP A 121 -4.30 0.06 24.63
C ASP A 121 -3.88 -0.77 23.42
N MET A 122 -3.89 -0.19 22.20
CA MET A 122 -3.38 -0.83 20.99
C MET A 122 -1.85 -1.01 21.06
N TYR A 123 -1.11 0.03 21.45
CA TYR A 123 0.34 -0.05 21.59
C TYR A 123 0.75 -1.09 22.67
N GLU A 124 0.05 -1.13 23.80
CA GLU A 124 0.25 -2.17 24.81
C GLU A 124 -0.03 -3.56 24.26
N CYS A 125 -1.04 -3.72 23.40
CA CYS A 125 -1.38 -4.98 22.76
C CYS A 125 -0.28 -5.43 21.79
N VAL A 126 0.14 -4.57 20.86
CA VAL A 126 1.11 -4.95 19.81
C VAL A 126 2.53 -5.11 20.35
N SER A 127 2.91 -4.37 21.40
CA SER A 127 4.23 -4.44 22.02
C SER A 127 4.40 -5.60 23.00
N ASN A 128 3.30 -6.23 23.44
CA ASN A 128 3.35 -7.35 24.36
C ASN A 128 3.69 -8.67 23.65
N MET A 129 4.96 -8.81 23.27
CA MET A 129 5.45 -10.00 22.56
C MET A 129 5.34 -11.29 23.37
N GLU A 130 5.39 -11.24 24.69
CA GLU A 130 5.17 -12.43 25.53
C GLU A 130 3.75 -12.97 25.30
N ASN A 131 2.74 -12.13 25.38
CA ASN A 131 1.36 -12.50 25.12
C ASN A 131 1.12 -12.92 23.66
N ARG A 132 1.69 -12.19 22.70
CA ARG A 132 1.58 -12.53 21.28
C ARG A 132 2.17 -13.91 20.98
N ASN A 133 3.33 -14.24 21.55
CA ASN A 133 3.95 -15.56 21.41
C ASN A 133 3.12 -16.67 22.09
N GLU A 134 2.47 -16.38 23.24
CA GLU A 134 1.60 -17.34 23.94
C GLU A 134 0.32 -17.61 23.12
N VAL A 135 -0.30 -16.57 22.58
CA VAL A 135 -1.53 -16.67 21.78
C VAL A 135 -1.26 -17.30 20.42
N GLY A 136 -0.10 -17.02 19.82
CA GLY A 136 0.33 -17.54 18.53
C GLY A 136 -0.67 -17.25 17.41
N LEU A 137 -0.89 -18.25 16.56
CA LEU A 137 -1.88 -18.19 15.47
C LEU A 137 -3.31 -18.54 15.94
N GLY A 138 -3.58 -18.61 17.26
CA GLY A 138 -4.88 -18.99 17.79
C GLY A 138 -6.07 -18.23 17.20
N PRO A 139 -6.04 -16.89 17.11
CA PRO A 139 -7.11 -16.12 16.49
C PRO A 139 -7.29 -16.39 14.99
N LEU A 140 -6.21 -16.72 14.29
CA LEU A 140 -6.22 -17.00 12.85
C LEU A 140 -6.67 -18.44 12.52
N GLN A 141 -6.52 -19.35 13.47
CA GLN A 141 -6.78 -20.80 13.28
C GLN A 141 -8.16 -21.11 12.69
N PRO A 142 -9.28 -20.53 13.14
CA PRO A 142 -10.59 -20.81 12.52
C PRO A 142 -10.67 -20.44 11.04
N HIS A 143 -9.98 -19.39 10.62
CA HIS A 143 -9.97 -18.91 9.24
C HIS A 143 -9.07 -19.77 8.36
N LEU A 144 -7.91 -20.18 8.86
CA LEU A 144 -7.03 -21.16 8.20
C LEU A 144 -7.74 -22.51 8.03
N GLU A 145 -8.52 -22.94 9.02
CA GLU A 145 -9.29 -24.19 8.95
C GLU A 145 -10.38 -24.15 7.89
N LEU A 146 -11.03 -23.00 7.62
CA LEU A 146 -11.98 -22.87 6.52
C LEU A 146 -11.33 -23.20 5.17
N ILE A 147 -10.11 -22.70 4.93
CA ILE A 147 -9.37 -22.97 3.69
C ILE A 147 -8.91 -24.43 3.65
N ARG A 148 -8.22 -24.86 4.71
CA ARG A 148 -7.51 -26.15 4.71
C ARG A 148 -8.43 -27.37 4.73
N ASN A 149 -9.60 -27.26 5.35
CA ASN A 149 -10.57 -28.36 5.45
C ASN A 149 -11.51 -28.44 4.25
N ALA A 150 -11.45 -27.49 3.29
CA ALA A 150 -12.20 -27.61 2.06
C ALA A 150 -11.84 -28.91 1.31
N ALA A 151 -12.84 -29.75 1.05
CA ALA A 151 -12.67 -31.03 0.41
C ALA A 151 -12.94 -30.99 -1.10
N THR A 152 -13.55 -29.91 -1.57
CA THR A 152 -13.89 -29.66 -2.99
C THR A 152 -13.59 -28.23 -3.38
N ILE A 153 -13.48 -27.96 -4.69
CA ILE A 153 -13.33 -26.60 -5.22
C ILE A 153 -14.48 -25.69 -4.79
N ASP A 154 -15.71 -26.19 -4.80
CA ASP A 154 -16.87 -25.40 -4.36
C ASP A 154 -16.78 -25.02 -2.88
N GLU A 155 -16.33 -25.90 -1.99
CA GLU A 155 -16.10 -25.60 -0.58
C GLU A 155 -14.95 -24.60 -0.39
N TYR A 156 -13.88 -24.74 -1.18
CA TYR A 156 -12.75 -23.83 -1.16
C TYR A 156 -13.16 -22.41 -1.59
N VAL A 157 -13.87 -22.25 -2.69
CA VAL A 157 -14.36 -20.95 -3.18
C VAL A 157 -15.35 -20.33 -2.19
N ASP A 158 -16.24 -21.13 -1.58
CA ASP A 158 -17.14 -20.66 -0.54
C ASP A 158 -16.39 -20.19 0.71
N ALA A 159 -15.29 -20.86 1.09
CA ALA A 159 -14.42 -20.41 2.18
C ALA A 159 -13.75 -19.05 1.86
N LEU A 160 -13.17 -18.90 0.66
CA LEU A 160 -12.58 -17.63 0.24
C LEU A 160 -13.62 -16.50 0.18
N ALA A 161 -14.80 -16.75 -0.36
CA ALA A 161 -15.86 -15.76 -0.42
C ALA A 161 -16.34 -15.33 0.98
N LYS A 162 -16.41 -16.23 1.96
CA LYS A 162 -16.70 -15.88 3.36
C LYS A 162 -15.63 -15.01 3.97
N LEU A 163 -14.36 -15.38 3.81
CA LEU A 163 -13.22 -14.63 4.35
C LEU A 163 -13.13 -13.24 3.69
N SER A 164 -13.39 -13.15 2.38
CA SER A 164 -13.44 -11.87 1.68
C SER A 164 -14.58 -10.98 2.20
N GLY A 165 -15.78 -11.54 2.35
CA GLY A 165 -16.95 -10.79 2.84
C GLY A 165 -16.87 -10.36 4.32
N GLU A 166 -16.07 -11.04 5.15
CA GLU A 166 -15.91 -10.76 6.58
C GLU A 166 -14.69 -9.89 6.90
N PHE A 167 -13.58 -10.10 6.20
CA PHE A 167 -12.28 -9.48 6.51
C PHE A 167 -11.62 -8.78 5.32
N GLY A 168 -12.23 -8.79 4.13
CA GLY A 168 -11.58 -8.29 2.92
C GLY A 168 -10.44 -9.17 2.40
N PHE A 169 -10.32 -10.43 2.89
CA PHE A 169 -9.29 -11.35 2.44
C PHE A 169 -9.40 -11.61 0.93
N SER A 170 -8.31 -11.48 0.22
CA SER A 170 -8.23 -11.74 -1.21
C SER A 170 -7.09 -12.72 -1.50
N SER A 171 -7.38 -13.69 -2.34
CA SER A 171 -6.41 -14.68 -2.79
C SER A 171 -6.64 -14.96 -4.29
N ILE A 172 -6.93 -16.22 -4.63
CA ILE A 172 -7.06 -16.63 -6.04
C ILE A 172 -8.36 -16.17 -6.72
N VAL A 173 -9.44 -16.05 -5.94
CA VAL A 173 -10.78 -15.67 -6.39
C VAL A 173 -11.61 -15.13 -5.23
N GLY A 174 -12.65 -14.37 -5.52
CA GLY A 174 -13.59 -13.84 -4.53
C GLY A 174 -13.23 -12.46 -3.98
N GLY A 175 -12.07 -11.91 -4.35
CA GLY A 175 -11.74 -10.52 -4.05
C GLY A 175 -12.58 -9.54 -4.89
N TYR A 176 -12.97 -8.41 -4.30
CA TYR A 176 -13.69 -7.34 -5.01
C TYR A 176 -13.48 -5.98 -4.33
N TYR A 177 -13.72 -4.93 -5.08
CA TYR A 177 -13.87 -3.58 -4.52
C TYR A 177 -15.03 -2.85 -5.18
N ILE A 178 -15.50 -1.80 -4.54
CA ILE A 178 -16.58 -0.94 -5.04
C ILE A 178 -15.99 0.44 -5.26
N ASP A 179 -16.07 0.93 -6.51
CA ASP A 179 -15.60 2.25 -6.88
C ASP A 179 -16.56 2.90 -7.87
N GLN A 180 -16.32 4.15 -8.22
CA GLN A 180 -17.07 4.83 -9.27
C GLN A 180 -16.96 4.07 -10.59
N ASP A 181 -18.10 3.93 -11.28
CA ASP A 181 -18.11 3.35 -12.61
C ASP A 181 -17.28 4.23 -13.57
N LYS A 182 -16.25 3.64 -14.19
CA LYS A 182 -15.36 4.36 -15.12
C LYS A 182 -16.09 4.93 -16.35
N ALA A 183 -17.26 4.38 -16.72
CA ALA A 183 -18.10 4.86 -17.82
C ALA A 183 -19.17 5.88 -17.36
N ASP A 184 -19.64 5.80 -16.11
CA ASP A 184 -20.67 6.69 -15.55
C ASP A 184 -20.36 7.00 -14.08
N SER A 185 -19.56 8.03 -13.85
CA SER A 185 -19.12 8.43 -12.49
C SER A 185 -20.25 8.86 -11.53
N SER A 186 -21.51 8.87 -11.98
CA SER A 186 -22.68 9.08 -11.12
C SER A 186 -23.14 7.80 -10.41
N LYS A 187 -22.52 6.66 -10.71
CA LYS A 187 -22.85 5.34 -10.17
C LYS A 187 -21.61 4.69 -9.57
N TYR A 188 -21.84 3.71 -8.71
CA TYR A 188 -20.83 2.77 -8.26
C TYR A 188 -20.92 1.48 -9.07
N ALA A 189 -19.79 0.81 -9.27
CA ALA A 189 -19.67 -0.50 -9.88
C ALA A 189 -18.90 -1.44 -8.95
N VAL A 190 -19.16 -2.73 -9.09
CA VAL A 190 -18.40 -3.79 -8.42
C VAL A 190 -17.32 -4.26 -9.39
N TYR A 191 -16.08 -4.12 -8.96
CA TYR A 191 -14.89 -4.60 -9.66
C TYR A 191 -14.44 -5.91 -9.02
N LEU A 192 -14.38 -6.98 -9.80
CA LEU A 192 -13.81 -8.24 -9.34
C LEU A 192 -12.31 -8.19 -9.48
N LEU A 193 -11.61 -8.37 -8.36
CA LEU A 193 -10.16 -8.36 -8.32
C LEU A 193 -9.58 -9.54 -9.10
N TYR A 194 -8.51 -9.30 -9.80
CA TYR A 194 -7.63 -10.34 -10.29
C TYR A 194 -6.81 -10.93 -9.13
N ALA A 195 -6.31 -12.17 -9.31
CA ALA A 195 -5.45 -12.78 -8.30
C ALA A 195 -4.13 -12.02 -8.20
N ASP A 196 -3.80 -11.58 -6.99
CA ASP A 196 -2.48 -11.04 -6.70
C ASP A 196 -1.46 -12.19 -6.67
N THR A 197 -0.43 -12.08 -7.47
CA THR A 197 0.63 -13.07 -7.52
C THR A 197 1.75 -12.80 -6.51
N LEU A 198 1.60 -11.75 -5.67
CA LEU A 198 2.50 -11.32 -4.59
C LEU A 198 3.92 -10.94 -5.06
N ILE A 199 4.37 -11.53 -6.16
CA ILE A 199 5.59 -11.18 -6.88
C ILE A 199 5.21 -10.83 -8.31
N GLY A 200 5.63 -9.66 -8.80
CA GLY A 200 5.20 -9.15 -10.09
C GLY A 200 5.63 -10.05 -11.26
N LYS A 201 4.79 -10.13 -12.30
CA LYS A 201 5.05 -10.86 -13.53
C LYS A 201 6.44 -10.57 -14.10
N GLU A 202 6.85 -9.30 -14.09
CA GLU A 202 8.12 -8.84 -14.63
C GLU A 202 9.33 -9.48 -13.93
N TYR A 203 9.21 -9.77 -12.63
CA TYR A 203 10.25 -10.49 -11.88
C TYR A 203 10.26 -11.98 -12.22
N LEU A 204 9.08 -12.61 -12.29
CA LEU A 204 8.95 -14.04 -12.59
C LEU A 204 9.38 -14.41 -14.01
N GLU A 205 9.25 -13.48 -14.97
CA GLU A 205 9.62 -13.69 -16.38
C GLU A 205 11.06 -13.25 -16.71
N SER A 206 11.76 -12.56 -15.80
CA SER A 206 13.09 -12.01 -16.04
C SER A 206 14.20 -12.91 -15.52
N ASP A 207 15.10 -13.33 -16.41
CA ASP A 207 16.31 -14.07 -16.04
C ASP A 207 17.22 -13.28 -15.07
N SER A 208 17.19 -11.94 -15.13
CA SER A 208 18.00 -11.08 -14.25
C SER A 208 17.44 -10.95 -12.84
N SER A 209 16.22 -11.38 -12.61
CA SER A 209 15.53 -11.30 -11.31
C SER A 209 15.50 -12.63 -10.56
N GLN A 210 16.23 -13.65 -11.04
CA GLN A 210 16.15 -14.99 -10.47
C GLN A 210 16.57 -15.04 -8.99
N ASP A 211 17.59 -14.26 -8.60
CA ASP A 211 18.01 -14.20 -7.19
C ASP A 211 16.89 -13.62 -6.30
N TYR A 212 16.17 -12.62 -6.79
CA TYR A 212 15.01 -12.03 -6.11
C TYR A 212 13.85 -13.03 -5.99
N VAL A 213 13.59 -13.77 -7.07
CA VAL A 213 12.56 -14.82 -7.08
C VAL A 213 12.90 -15.93 -6.09
N ASN A 214 14.13 -16.43 -6.11
CA ASN A 214 14.59 -17.46 -5.17
C ASN A 214 14.43 -17.01 -3.71
N MET A 215 14.88 -15.80 -3.39
CA MET A 215 14.76 -15.23 -2.05
C MET A 215 13.30 -15.16 -1.58
N TYR A 216 12.37 -14.81 -2.47
CA TYR A 216 10.96 -14.74 -2.13
C TYR A 216 10.38 -16.15 -1.86
N PHE A 217 10.73 -17.17 -2.66
CA PHE A 217 10.23 -18.52 -2.46
C PHE A 217 10.96 -19.27 -1.32
N ASP A 218 12.19 -18.88 -0.97
CA ASP A 218 12.81 -19.29 0.29
C ASP A 218 11.98 -18.79 1.49
N TYR A 219 11.54 -17.52 1.45
CA TYR A 219 10.63 -16.97 2.46
C TYR A 219 9.29 -17.72 2.54
N VAL A 220 8.69 -18.10 1.39
CA VAL A 220 7.47 -18.94 1.38
C VAL A 220 7.71 -20.26 2.11
N SER A 221 8.85 -20.90 1.86
CA SER A 221 9.26 -22.14 2.57
C SER A 221 9.42 -21.93 4.06
N ASP A 222 10.15 -20.87 4.47
CA ASP A 222 10.38 -20.54 5.88
C ASP A 222 9.06 -20.31 6.65
N MET A 223 8.10 -19.64 6.00
CA MET A 223 6.76 -19.42 6.57
C MET A 223 6.01 -20.72 6.81
N PHE A 224 6.14 -21.70 5.91
CA PHE A 224 5.53 -23.02 6.10
C PHE A 224 6.27 -23.88 7.11
N GLU A 225 7.60 -23.76 7.25
CA GLU A 225 8.34 -24.41 8.34
C GLU A 225 7.88 -23.87 9.70
N GLU A 226 7.76 -22.55 9.85
CA GLU A 226 7.23 -21.93 11.07
C GLU A 226 5.78 -22.32 11.33
N PHE A 227 4.99 -22.56 10.29
CA PHE A 227 3.62 -23.08 10.38
C PHE A 227 3.56 -24.55 10.82
N GLY A 228 4.70 -25.27 10.80
CA GLY A 228 4.85 -26.63 11.33
C GLY A 228 5.00 -27.71 10.27
N MET A 229 5.26 -27.38 9.01
CA MET A 229 5.66 -28.35 7.99
C MET A 229 7.11 -28.81 8.24
N SER A 230 7.47 -30.00 7.79
CA SER A 230 8.88 -30.38 7.72
C SER A 230 9.57 -29.59 6.60
N GLY A 231 10.90 -29.34 6.71
CA GLY A 231 11.64 -28.58 5.71
C GLY A 231 11.44 -29.10 4.28
N GLN A 232 11.42 -30.43 4.08
CA GLN A 232 11.17 -31.02 2.77
C GLN A 232 9.74 -30.77 2.24
N GLU A 233 8.73 -30.80 3.13
CA GLU A 233 7.35 -30.50 2.76
C GLU A 233 7.17 -29.02 2.47
N ALA A 234 7.78 -28.14 3.24
CA ALA A 234 7.75 -26.69 3.03
C ALA A 234 8.41 -26.29 1.71
N GLU A 235 9.60 -26.82 1.42
CA GLU A 235 10.32 -26.62 0.17
C GLU A 235 9.46 -27.05 -1.05
N GLN A 236 8.87 -28.27 -1.00
CA GLN A 236 8.01 -28.75 -2.08
C GLN A 236 6.74 -27.88 -2.24
N THR A 237 6.15 -27.43 -1.12
CA THR A 237 4.97 -26.55 -1.13
C THR A 237 5.32 -25.21 -1.76
N SER A 238 6.47 -24.64 -1.47
CA SER A 238 6.97 -23.40 -2.06
C SER A 238 7.20 -23.55 -3.57
N GLU A 239 7.82 -24.66 -4.03
CA GLU A 239 8.01 -24.96 -5.46
C GLU A 239 6.67 -25.10 -6.19
N ASP A 240 5.68 -25.77 -5.57
CA ASP A 240 4.35 -25.94 -6.17
C ASP A 240 3.60 -24.59 -6.29
N ILE A 241 3.75 -23.70 -5.29
CA ILE A 241 3.20 -22.34 -5.33
C ILE A 241 3.92 -21.50 -6.40
N GLU A 242 5.25 -21.58 -6.52
CA GLU A 242 5.98 -20.91 -7.60
C GLU A 242 5.46 -21.32 -8.97
N ALA A 243 5.30 -22.63 -9.20
CA ALA A 243 4.78 -23.14 -10.46
C ALA A 243 3.36 -22.62 -10.75
N LEU A 244 2.48 -22.59 -9.73
CA LEU A 244 1.13 -22.01 -9.83
C LEU A 244 1.19 -20.51 -10.22
N LEU A 245 2.00 -19.72 -9.55
CA LEU A 245 2.09 -18.29 -9.80
C LEU A 245 2.68 -17.97 -11.17
N ARG A 246 3.67 -18.73 -11.62
CA ARG A 246 4.22 -18.61 -12.99
C ARG A 246 3.15 -18.94 -14.05
N ASP A 247 2.30 -19.94 -13.82
CA ASP A 247 1.22 -20.30 -14.74
C ASP A 247 0.12 -19.23 -14.79
N ILE A 248 -0.20 -18.59 -13.66
CA ILE A 248 -1.13 -17.45 -13.60
C ILE A 248 -0.51 -16.23 -14.30
N CYS A 249 0.74 -15.87 -13.98
CA CYS A 249 1.42 -14.72 -14.57
C CYS A 249 1.53 -14.80 -16.10
N ALA A 250 1.65 -15.98 -16.68
CA ALA A 250 1.66 -16.16 -18.13
C ALA A 250 0.41 -15.62 -18.83
N SER A 251 -0.72 -15.53 -18.11
CA SER A 251 -2.00 -15.01 -18.61
C SER A 251 -2.42 -13.68 -17.97
N THR A 252 -1.55 -13.06 -17.16
CA THR A 252 -1.80 -11.78 -16.50
C THR A 252 -1.40 -10.63 -17.42
N LEU A 253 -2.16 -9.55 -17.41
CA LEU A 253 -1.83 -8.33 -18.17
C LEU A 253 -0.46 -7.76 -17.73
N PRO A 254 0.32 -7.15 -18.66
CA PRO A 254 1.46 -6.33 -18.28
C PRO A 254 1.04 -5.15 -17.39
N SER A 255 1.88 -4.78 -16.43
CA SER A 255 1.57 -3.75 -15.41
C SER A 255 1.12 -2.42 -16.00
N GLU A 256 1.68 -1.99 -17.14
CA GLU A 256 1.28 -0.76 -17.82
C GLU A 256 -0.13 -0.79 -18.39
N GLN A 257 -0.68 -1.98 -18.69
CA GLN A 257 -2.03 -2.11 -19.28
C GLN A 257 -3.15 -1.98 -18.24
N TYR A 258 -2.87 -2.19 -16.95
CA TYR A 258 -3.85 -1.97 -15.89
C TYR A 258 -4.30 -0.50 -15.78
N TYR A 259 -3.52 0.44 -16.31
CA TYR A 259 -3.88 1.86 -16.36
C TYR A 259 -4.73 2.26 -17.58
N ASP A 260 -5.01 1.32 -18.51
CA ASP A 260 -5.84 1.58 -19.69
C ASP A 260 -7.27 1.07 -19.49
N PRO A 261 -8.26 1.98 -19.28
CA PRO A 261 -9.66 1.56 -19.14
C PRO A 261 -10.23 0.84 -20.38
N ALA A 262 -9.62 1.00 -21.56
CA ALA A 262 -10.04 0.26 -22.74
C ALA A 262 -9.72 -1.23 -22.66
N VAL A 263 -8.77 -1.61 -21.81
CA VAL A 263 -8.36 -2.99 -21.54
C VAL A 263 -9.05 -3.52 -20.28
N THR A 264 -9.13 -2.71 -19.20
CA THR A 264 -9.55 -3.17 -17.87
C THR A 264 -11.03 -2.96 -17.55
N TYR A 265 -11.80 -2.26 -18.40
CA TYR A 265 -13.22 -2.04 -18.18
C TYR A 265 -14.08 -3.03 -18.95
N ASN A 266 -14.15 -4.27 -18.48
CA ASN A 266 -14.92 -5.35 -19.13
C ASN A 266 -16.17 -5.67 -18.31
N VAL A 267 -17.35 -5.29 -18.84
CA VAL A 267 -18.64 -5.41 -18.16
C VAL A 267 -19.24 -6.78 -18.40
N TYR A 268 -19.62 -7.46 -17.32
CA TYR A 268 -20.21 -8.79 -17.32
C TYR A 268 -21.53 -8.80 -16.54
N THR A 269 -22.57 -9.45 -17.09
CA THR A 269 -23.73 -9.87 -16.30
C THR A 269 -23.40 -11.11 -15.47
N LYS A 270 -24.27 -11.52 -14.55
CA LYS A 270 -24.09 -12.76 -13.77
C LYS A 270 -24.00 -14.00 -14.68
N GLU A 271 -24.82 -14.05 -15.71
CA GLU A 271 -24.86 -15.14 -16.68
C GLU A 271 -23.56 -15.22 -17.49
N GLU A 272 -23.00 -14.07 -17.86
CA GLU A 272 -21.71 -13.99 -18.56
C GLU A 272 -20.55 -14.35 -17.64
N LEU A 273 -20.59 -13.93 -16.36
CA LEU A 273 -19.62 -14.36 -15.35
C LEU A 273 -19.66 -15.88 -15.14
N GLN A 274 -20.84 -16.49 -15.12
CA GLN A 274 -20.96 -17.96 -15.03
C GLN A 274 -20.40 -18.66 -16.27
N GLN A 275 -20.40 -18.00 -17.44
CA GLN A 275 -19.76 -18.55 -18.65
C GLN A 275 -18.23 -18.36 -18.60
N LEU A 276 -17.74 -17.30 -17.93
CA LEU A 276 -16.32 -17.06 -17.70
C LEU A 276 -15.74 -18.04 -16.67
N TYR A 277 -16.49 -18.28 -15.58
CA TYR A 277 -16.11 -19.18 -14.49
C TYR A 277 -16.99 -20.44 -14.50
N THR A 278 -16.67 -21.40 -15.40
CA THR A 278 -17.48 -22.63 -15.58
C THR A 278 -17.24 -23.69 -14.52
N ASN A 279 -16.13 -23.59 -13.78
CA ASN A 279 -15.70 -24.59 -12.80
C ASN A 279 -16.22 -24.32 -11.38
N ILE A 280 -16.92 -23.20 -11.15
CA ILE A 280 -17.48 -22.83 -9.86
C ILE A 280 -18.92 -22.32 -10.00
N ASP A 281 -19.68 -22.31 -8.90
CA ASP A 281 -20.98 -21.67 -8.82
C ASP A 281 -20.83 -20.18 -8.51
N VAL A 282 -20.84 -19.36 -9.59
CA VAL A 282 -20.70 -17.90 -9.49
C VAL A 282 -21.83 -17.28 -8.67
N ASN A 283 -23.07 -17.78 -8.81
CA ASN A 283 -24.21 -17.21 -8.05
C ASN A 283 -24.02 -17.40 -6.56
N LYS A 284 -23.60 -18.60 -6.13
CA LYS A 284 -23.31 -18.87 -4.72
C LYS A 284 -22.18 -18.00 -4.20
N MET A 285 -21.12 -17.82 -4.98
CA MET A 285 -19.99 -16.93 -4.62
C MET A 285 -20.48 -15.49 -4.41
N LEU A 286 -21.23 -14.91 -5.36
CA LEU A 286 -21.73 -13.55 -5.27
C LEU A 286 -22.73 -13.37 -4.10
N GLU A 287 -23.58 -14.36 -3.81
CA GLU A 287 -24.45 -14.37 -2.66
C GLU A 287 -23.66 -14.36 -1.34
N THR A 288 -22.62 -15.19 -1.22
CA THR A 288 -21.74 -15.25 -0.05
C THR A 288 -21.02 -13.93 0.17
N LEU A 289 -20.54 -13.28 -0.90
CA LEU A 289 -19.92 -11.95 -0.89
C LEU A 289 -20.93 -10.81 -0.62
N ARG A 290 -22.24 -11.07 -0.67
CA ARG A 290 -23.33 -10.08 -0.54
C ARG A 290 -23.31 -8.99 -1.61
N ILE A 291 -22.85 -9.32 -2.80
CA ILE A 291 -22.83 -8.44 -3.97
C ILE A 291 -23.71 -8.94 -5.11
N ASP A 292 -24.58 -9.90 -4.85
CA ASP A 292 -25.49 -10.51 -5.80
C ASP A 292 -26.65 -9.61 -6.25
N SER A 293 -26.83 -8.45 -5.63
CA SER A 293 -27.93 -7.53 -5.93
C SER A 293 -27.65 -6.57 -7.10
N VAL A 294 -26.44 -6.56 -7.66
CA VAL A 294 -26.09 -5.71 -8.79
C VAL A 294 -26.31 -6.43 -10.12
N ASP A 295 -26.56 -5.67 -11.19
CA ASP A 295 -26.85 -6.22 -12.52
C ASP A 295 -25.58 -6.60 -13.29
N THR A 296 -24.47 -5.89 -13.04
CA THR A 296 -23.21 -6.06 -13.77
C THR A 296 -22.00 -5.93 -12.86
N TYR A 297 -20.91 -6.54 -13.29
CA TYR A 297 -19.61 -6.59 -12.64
C TYR A 297 -18.52 -6.22 -13.65
N ILE A 298 -17.46 -5.62 -13.17
CA ILE A 298 -16.29 -5.30 -14.00
C ILE A 298 -15.22 -6.38 -13.73
N VAL A 299 -14.72 -7.00 -14.79
CA VAL A 299 -13.56 -7.90 -14.75
C VAL A 299 -12.38 -7.16 -15.37
N GLU A 300 -11.36 -6.87 -14.58
CA GLU A 300 -10.23 -6.05 -15.04
C GLU A 300 -9.27 -6.85 -15.93
N ASP A 301 -8.98 -8.11 -15.58
CA ASP A 301 -8.13 -9.01 -16.35
C ASP A 301 -8.89 -10.28 -16.77
N VAL A 302 -9.42 -10.27 -17.99
CA VAL A 302 -10.24 -11.37 -18.52
C VAL A 302 -9.39 -12.61 -18.82
N GLU A 303 -8.15 -12.43 -19.30
CA GLU A 303 -7.28 -13.56 -19.63
C GLU A 303 -6.83 -14.26 -18.35
N GLN A 304 -6.48 -13.50 -17.31
CA GLN A 304 -6.18 -14.09 -16.01
C GLN A 304 -7.41 -14.79 -15.41
N ALA A 305 -8.61 -14.19 -15.49
CA ALA A 305 -9.85 -14.81 -15.01
C ALA A 305 -10.12 -16.15 -15.67
N GLN A 306 -9.90 -16.26 -16.98
CA GLN A 306 -10.00 -17.54 -17.73
C GLN A 306 -8.95 -18.55 -17.26
N LYS A 307 -7.72 -18.11 -17.01
CA LYS A 307 -6.66 -18.95 -16.47
C LYS A 307 -7.03 -19.46 -15.08
N ILE A 308 -7.46 -18.57 -14.18
CA ILE A 308 -7.93 -18.95 -12.84
C ILE A 308 -9.04 -19.98 -12.91
N ASN A 309 -10.06 -19.77 -13.78
CA ASN A 309 -11.10 -20.77 -13.97
C ASN A 309 -10.53 -22.14 -14.36
N SER A 310 -9.54 -22.19 -15.25
CA SER A 310 -8.91 -23.44 -15.67
C SER A 310 -8.14 -24.16 -14.55
N LEU A 311 -7.66 -23.40 -13.55
CA LEU A 311 -6.93 -23.90 -12.38
C LEU A 311 -7.86 -24.33 -11.23
N LEU A 312 -9.10 -23.86 -11.19
CA LEU A 312 -10.09 -24.22 -10.17
C LEU A 312 -10.62 -25.64 -10.43
N THR A 313 -9.80 -26.64 -10.13
CA THR A 313 -10.06 -28.07 -10.31
C THR A 313 -9.65 -28.87 -9.08
N GLU A 314 -10.25 -30.04 -8.88
CA GLU A 314 -9.91 -30.93 -7.77
C GLU A 314 -8.42 -31.38 -7.79
N GLU A 315 -7.80 -31.41 -8.96
CA GLU A 315 -6.38 -31.76 -9.12
C GLU A 315 -5.47 -30.69 -8.49
N ASN A 316 -5.87 -29.42 -8.60
CA ASN A 316 -5.11 -28.27 -8.09
C ASN A 316 -5.52 -27.85 -6.66
N LEU A 317 -6.55 -28.49 -6.08
CA LEU A 317 -7.13 -28.05 -4.80
C LEU A 317 -6.08 -27.86 -3.69
N GLU A 318 -5.12 -28.75 -3.57
CA GLU A 318 -4.12 -28.69 -2.50
C GLU A 318 -3.16 -27.50 -2.70
N VAL A 319 -2.65 -27.25 -3.90
CA VAL A 319 -1.78 -26.09 -4.16
C VAL A 319 -2.53 -24.78 -4.02
N LEU A 320 -3.81 -24.71 -4.42
CA LEU A 320 -4.65 -23.53 -4.21
C LEU A 320 -4.89 -23.24 -2.73
N LYS A 321 -5.14 -24.28 -1.91
CA LYS A 321 -5.26 -24.14 -0.45
C LYS A 321 -3.97 -23.69 0.19
N ASN A 322 -2.83 -24.25 -0.23
CA ASN A 322 -1.52 -23.85 0.27
C ASN A 322 -1.23 -22.39 -0.09
N PHE A 323 -1.48 -21.97 -1.31
CA PHE A 323 -1.30 -20.57 -1.71
C PHE A 323 -2.15 -19.64 -0.85
N SER A 324 -3.45 -19.91 -0.69
CA SER A 324 -4.33 -19.07 0.16
C SER A 324 -3.93 -19.12 1.64
N THR A 325 -3.40 -20.24 2.11
CA THR A 325 -2.83 -20.35 3.46
C THR A 325 -1.61 -19.45 3.61
N PHE A 326 -0.69 -19.47 2.64
CA PHE A 326 0.47 -18.59 2.64
C PHE A 326 0.06 -17.11 2.63
N VAL A 327 -0.87 -16.69 1.77
CA VAL A 327 -1.37 -15.31 1.75
C VAL A 327 -1.87 -14.90 3.12
N MET A 328 -2.69 -15.73 3.77
CA MET A 328 -3.23 -15.43 5.10
C MET A 328 -2.15 -15.37 6.19
N LEU A 329 -1.14 -16.24 6.14
CA LEU A 329 0.00 -16.21 7.06
C LEU A 329 0.85 -14.96 6.84
N ASN A 330 1.12 -14.59 5.58
CA ASN A 330 1.87 -13.40 5.21
C ASN A 330 1.17 -12.12 5.66
N ASP A 331 -0.14 -12.00 5.46
CA ASP A 331 -0.94 -10.84 5.89
C ASP A 331 -0.98 -10.70 7.42
N ALA A 332 -0.94 -11.83 8.14
CA ALA A 332 -0.97 -11.86 9.59
C ALA A 332 0.42 -11.81 10.25
N ALA A 333 1.51 -11.92 9.49
CA ALA A 333 2.85 -12.14 10.01
C ALA A 333 3.29 -11.07 11.02
N GLU A 334 3.12 -9.79 10.68
CA GLU A 334 3.51 -8.67 11.55
C GLU A 334 2.70 -8.58 12.85
N TYR A 335 1.49 -9.13 12.86
CA TYR A 335 0.57 -9.12 14.00
C TYR A 335 0.64 -10.38 14.87
N SER A 336 1.42 -11.40 14.46
CA SER A 336 1.48 -12.70 15.13
C SER A 336 2.71 -12.86 16.06
N THR A 337 3.37 -13.99 16.05
CA THR A 337 4.53 -14.24 16.91
C THR A 337 5.80 -13.52 16.44
N GLN A 338 6.79 -13.40 17.33
CA GLN A 338 8.10 -12.84 16.99
C GLN A 338 8.74 -13.52 15.78
N ASN A 339 8.57 -14.84 15.64
CA ASN A 339 9.18 -15.58 14.53
C ASN A 339 8.58 -15.14 13.19
N TYR A 340 7.25 -15.05 13.07
CA TYR A 340 6.57 -14.56 11.86
C TYR A 340 6.92 -13.10 11.58
N THR A 341 6.92 -12.24 12.60
CA THR A 341 7.33 -10.84 12.47
C THR A 341 8.76 -10.73 11.92
N ASN A 342 9.69 -11.52 12.44
CA ASN A 342 11.08 -11.52 11.98
C ASN A 342 11.22 -11.99 10.53
N LEU A 343 10.50 -13.06 10.14
CA LEU A 343 10.50 -13.54 8.75
C LEU A 343 9.98 -12.47 7.78
N LYS A 344 8.89 -11.83 8.14
CA LYS A 344 8.30 -10.75 7.34
C LYS A 344 9.24 -9.55 7.23
N GLU A 345 9.79 -9.07 8.34
CA GLU A 345 10.75 -7.97 8.34
C GLU A 345 12.01 -8.31 7.51
N GLN A 346 12.51 -9.52 7.63
CA GLN A 346 13.68 -9.96 6.88
C GLN A 346 13.44 -9.90 5.37
N ILE A 347 12.33 -10.45 4.90
CA ILE A 347 12.04 -10.43 3.46
C ILE A 347 11.80 -9.00 2.97
N ASP A 348 11.05 -8.17 3.70
CA ASP A 348 10.79 -6.78 3.32
C ASP A 348 12.08 -5.96 3.24
N ASN A 349 12.99 -6.11 4.20
CA ASN A 349 14.30 -5.46 4.17
C ASN A 349 15.12 -5.90 2.95
N GLN A 350 15.16 -7.21 2.66
CA GLN A 350 15.88 -7.75 1.51
C GLN A 350 15.30 -7.26 0.17
N LEU A 351 13.96 -7.26 0.04
CA LEU A 351 13.27 -6.79 -1.17
C LEU A 351 13.51 -5.29 -1.42
N HIS A 352 13.66 -4.50 -0.37
CA HIS A 352 13.92 -3.06 -0.47
C HIS A 352 15.42 -2.69 -0.48
N GLY A 353 16.32 -3.68 -0.36
CA GLY A 353 17.76 -3.43 -0.31
C GLY A 353 18.23 -2.76 0.99
N VAL A 354 17.48 -2.93 2.06
CA VAL A 354 17.78 -2.45 3.41
C VAL A 354 18.61 -3.49 4.14
N THR A 355 19.62 -3.08 4.90
CA THR A 355 20.59 -3.99 5.55
C THR A 355 20.46 -4.09 7.07
N ALA A 356 19.66 -3.19 7.68
CA ALA A 356 19.42 -3.18 9.12
C ALA A 356 17.93 -3.01 9.44
N SER A 357 17.49 -3.65 10.54
CA SER A 357 16.16 -3.45 11.12
C SER A 357 16.06 -2.09 11.79
N ARG A 358 14.89 -1.47 11.73
CA ARG A 358 14.54 -0.29 12.53
C ARG A 358 14.23 -0.65 13.99
N GLY A 359 14.08 -1.92 14.28
CA GLY A 359 13.85 -2.49 15.62
C GLY A 359 12.37 -2.60 16.00
N ASP A 360 12.13 -3.43 17.01
CA ASP A 360 10.78 -3.82 17.46
C ASP A 360 9.90 -2.60 17.81
N GLU A 361 10.44 -1.60 18.49
CA GLU A 361 9.69 -0.41 18.91
C GLU A 361 9.11 0.34 17.70
N TYR A 362 9.90 0.49 16.63
CA TYR A 362 9.43 1.11 15.39
C TYR A 362 8.28 0.31 14.76
N ILE A 363 8.42 -1.03 14.71
CA ILE A 363 7.38 -1.92 14.18
C ILE A 363 6.09 -1.77 15.00
N TRP A 364 6.16 -1.80 16.33
CA TRP A 364 4.98 -1.65 17.18
C TRP A 364 4.28 -0.29 17.01
N MET A 365 5.05 0.77 16.85
CA MET A 365 4.50 2.11 16.58
C MET A 365 3.81 2.16 15.22
N SER A 366 4.43 1.60 14.18
CA SER A 366 3.86 1.52 12.84
C SER A 366 2.53 0.74 12.86
N LEU A 367 2.52 -0.46 13.46
CA LEU A 367 1.29 -1.27 13.59
C LEU A 367 0.18 -0.53 14.35
N THR A 368 0.53 0.25 15.39
CA THR A 368 -0.44 1.02 16.16
C THR A 368 -1.07 2.13 15.28
N GLN A 369 -0.25 2.81 14.48
CA GLN A 369 -0.70 3.84 13.54
C GLN A 369 -1.61 3.26 12.45
N ASP A 370 -1.23 2.13 11.86
CA ASP A 370 -1.97 1.48 10.78
C ASP A 370 -3.35 1.00 11.23
N MET A 371 -3.46 0.55 12.48
CA MET A 371 -4.73 0.10 13.05
C MET A 371 -5.68 1.23 13.44
N LEU A 372 -5.16 2.43 13.74
CA LEU A 372 -5.93 3.56 14.28
C LEU A 372 -5.72 4.88 13.50
N PRO A 373 -5.77 4.89 12.14
CA PRO A 373 -5.37 6.05 11.34
C PRO A 373 -6.20 7.30 11.62
N TRP A 374 -7.49 7.15 11.95
CA TRP A 374 -8.36 8.29 12.25
C TRP A 374 -8.12 8.86 13.64
N ASP A 375 -7.84 8.01 14.64
CA ASP A 375 -7.54 8.42 16.00
C ASP A 375 -6.22 9.19 16.04
N PHE A 376 -5.19 8.70 15.35
CA PHE A 376 -3.93 9.42 15.13
C PHE A 376 -4.12 10.71 14.36
N GLY A 377 -4.81 10.67 13.22
CA GLY A 377 -5.05 11.84 12.39
C GLY A 377 -5.72 12.97 13.17
N LYS A 378 -6.62 12.64 14.10
CA LYS A 378 -7.28 13.65 14.95
C LYS A 378 -6.32 14.34 15.90
N ILE A 379 -5.49 13.59 16.64
CA ILE A 379 -4.51 14.17 17.57
C ILE A 379 -3.44 14.95 16.78
N TYR A 380 -2.94 14.36 15.69
CA TYR A 380 -1.93 15.00 14.82
C TYR A 380 -2.40 16.36 14.30
N VAL A 381 -3.65 16.45 13.85
CA VAL A 381 -4.23 17.70 13.35
C VAL A 381 -4.32 18.75 14.47
N GLU A 382 -4.70 18.36 15.68
CA GLU A 382 -4.80 19.28 16.82
C GLU A 382 -3.43 19.86 17.20
N GLU A 383 -2.33 19.10 17.03
CA GLU A 383 -0.99 19.49 17.47
C GLU A 383 -0.12 20.07 16.34
N HIS A 384 -0.20 19.50 15.12
CA HIS A 384 0.77 19.72 14.05
C HIS A 384 0.19 20.33 12.76
N PHE A 385 -1.14 20.33 12.56
CA PHE A 385 -1.73 20.83 11.33
C PHE A 385 -2.79 21.91 11.55
N SER A 386 -2.36 23.17 11.50
CA SER A 386 -3.23 24.32 11.78
C SER A 386 -4.34 24.51 10.74
N GLU A 387 -5.47 25.10 11.18
CA GLU A 387 -6.53 25.57 10.28
C GLU A 387 -6.02 26.53 9.21
N GLN A 388 -5.04 27.37 9.55
CA GLN A 388 -4.40 28.28 8.59
C GLN A 388 -3.67 27.51 7.50
N SER A 389 -2.97 26.43 7.82
CA SER A 389 -2.29 25.58 6.83
C SER A 389 -3.30 24.94 5.87
N LYS A 390 -4.45 24.46 6.37
CA LYS A 390 -5.54 23.97 5.53
C LYS A 390 -6.03 25.02 4.56
N GLN A 391 -6.33 26.23 5.05
CA GLN A 391 -6.82 27.37 4.25
C GLN A 391 -5.80 27.82 3.19
N ASP A 392 -4.52 27.81 3.51
CA ASP A 392 -3.47 28.18 2.56
C ASP A 392 -3.38 27.18 1.40
N VAL A 393 -3.49 25.87 1.68
CA VAL A 393 -3.53 24.83 0.65
C VAL A 393 -4.81 24.92 -0.17
N GLU A 394 -5.97 25.13 0.45
CA GLU A 394 -7.24 25.35 -0.25
C GLU A 394 -7.14 26.52 -1.22
N ALA A 395 -6.57 27.65 -0.79
CA ALA A 395 -6.35 28.82 -1.65
C ALA A 395 -5.41 28.54 -2.82
N ILE A 396 -4.43 27.66 -2.66
CA ILE A 396 -3.54 27.22 -3.77
C ILE A 396 -4.34 26.37 -4.76
N ILE A 397 -5.13 25.41 -4.30
CA ILE A 397 -5.95 24.54 -5.15
C ILE A 397 -6.97 25.35 -5.93
N ASP A 398 -7.66 26.31 -5.30
CA ASP A 398 -8.62 27.19 -5.97
C ASP A 398 -7.96 27.96 -7.12
N ARG A 399 -6.74 28.47 -6.91
CA ARG A 399 -5.98 29.15 -7.98
C ARG A 399 -5.58 28.20 -9.10
N ILE A 400 -5.20 26.96 -8.78
CA ILE A 400 -4.88 25.95 -9.77
C ILE A 400 -6.11 25.62 -10.61
N ILE A 401 -7.28 25.42 -9.99
CA ILE A 401 -8.55 25.15 -10.69
C ILE A 401 -8.89 26.32 -11.61
N ALA A 402 -8.81 27.56 -11.13
CA ALA A 402 -9.08 28.76 -11.92
C ALA A 402 -8.11 28.91 -13.12
N GLU A 403 -6.83 28.54 -12.97
CA GLU A 403 -5.88 28.57 -14.09
C GLU A 403 -6.15 27.44 -15.10
N TYR A 404 -6.56 26.26 -14.63
CA TYR A 404 -7.00 25.18 -15.54
C TYR A 404 -8.17 25.58 -16.41
N GLU A 405 -9.16 26.31 -15.87
CA GLU A 405 -10.29 26.86 -16.65
C GLU A 405 -9.77 27.76 -17.75
N GLN A 406 -8.83 28.67 -17.47
CA GLN A 406 -8.24 29.54 -18.45
C GLN A 406 -7.43 28.79 -19.52
N ILE A 407 -6.67 27.76 -19.10
CA ILE A 407 -5.90 26.90 -20.00
C ILE A 407 -6.85 26.19 -20.97
N ILE A 408 -7.94 25.58 -20.47
CA ILE A 408 -8.95 24.90 -21.30
C ILE A 408 -9.56 25.89 -22.32
N ASN A 409 -9.95 27.08 -21.88
CA ASN A 409 -10.53 28.09 -22.75
C ASN A 409 -9.59 28.53 -23.88
N ARG A 410 -8.27 28.54 -23.64
CA ARG A 410 -7.24 28.91 -24.62
C ARG A 410 -6.84 27.80 -25.60
N GLN A 411 -7.32 26.56 -25.42
CA GLN A 411 -6.93 25.44 -26.30
C GLN A 411 -7.55 25.58 -27.69
N GLU A 412 -6.74 25.61 -28.74
CA GLU A 412 -7.20 25.75 -30.14
C GLU A 412 -7.66 24.41 -30.74
N TRP A 413 -7.18 23.26 -30.21
CA TRP A 413 -7.51 21.92 -30.70
C TRP A 413 -8.82 21.38 -30.14
N MET A 414 -9.36 21.97 -29.08
CA MET A 414 -10.62 21.55 -28.46
C MET A 414 -11.80 22.28 -29.10
N SER A 415 -12.89 21.56 -29.43
CA SER A 415 -14.16 22.19 -29.77
C SER A 415 -14.79 22.91 -28.57
N ASP A 416 -15.65 23.91 -28.82
CA ASP A 416 -16.34 24.63 -27.75
C ASP A 416 -17.16 23.68 -26.85
N ALA A 417 -17.81 22.67 -27.44
CA ALA A 417 -18.57 21.67 -26.70
C ALA A 417 -17.66 20.83 -25.79
N THR A 418 -16.45 20.50 -26.24
CA THR A 418 -15.46 19.77 -25.43
C THR A 418 -14.92 20.65 -24.31
N LYS A 419 -14.64 21.92 -24.55
CA LYS A 419 -14.22 22.89 -23.52
C LYS A 419 -15.27 23.02 -22.43
N GLN A 420 -16.56 23.19 -22.81
CA GLN A 420 -17.64 23.25 -21.82
C GLN A 420 -17.73 21.99 -20.93
N LYS A 421 -17.58 20.80 -21.52
CA LYS A 421 -17.56 19.57 -20.76
C LYS A 421 -16.35 19.48 -19.81
N ALA A 422 -15.18 19.91 -20.27
CA ALA A 422 -13.96 19.93 -19.44
C ALA A 422 -14.09 20.92 -18.28
N ILE A 423 -14.65 22.13 -18.52
CA ILE A 423 -14.92 23.11 -17.46
C ILE A 423 -15.96 22.56 -16.48
N ARG A 424 -17.04 21.95 -16.99
CA ARG A 424 -18.03 21.31 -16.12
C ARG A 424 -17.40 20.24 -15.20
N LYS A 425 -16.43 19.48 -15.69
CA LYS A 425 -15.69 18.52 -14.88
C LYS A 425 -14.90 19.20 -13.75
N LEU A 426 -14.24 20.34 -14.02
CA LEU A 426 -13.57 21.14 -12.98
C LEU A 426 -14.57 21.68 -11.93
N GLU A 427 -15.71 22.23 -12.36
CA GLU A 427 -16.74 22.78 -11.46
C GLU A 427 -17.38 21.75 -10.54
N THR A 428 -17.37 20.46 -10.94
CA THR A 428 -17.95 19.36 -10.16
C THR A 428 -16.93 18.58 -9.36
N MET A 429 -15.67 19.01 -9.38
CA MET A 429 -14.61 18.36 -8.62
C MET A 429 -14.80 18.61 -7.12
N SER A 430 -14.74 17.54 -6.31
CA SER A 430 -14.71 17.64 -4.85
C SER A 430 -13.26 17.74 -4.39
N VAL A 431 -12.95 18.75 -3.61
CA VAL A 431 -11.62 18.97 -3.03
C VAL A 431 -11.63 18.51 -1.59
N LYS A 432 -10.61 17.72 -1.20
CA LYS A 432 -10.41 17.25 0.17
C LYS A 432 -8.98 17.58 0.58
N ILE A 433 -8.80 18.41 1.61
CA ILE A 433 -7.50 18.92 2.05
C ILE A 433 -7.32 18.65 3.55
N GLY A 434 -6.15 18.08 3.88
CA GLY A 434 -5.71 17.85 5.25
C GLY A 434 -6.60 16.87 5.99
N TYR A 435 -7.66 17.35 6.61
CA TYR A 435 -8.56 16.57 7.45
C TYR A 435 -10.05 16.86 7.13
N PRO A 436 -10.97 15.92 7.42
CA PRO A 436 -12.39 16.09 7.15
C PRO A 436 -13.02 17.12 8.09
N ASP A 437 -14.08 17.82 7.63
CA ASP A 437 -14.84 18.75 8.49
C ASP A 437 -15.59 18.02 9.62
N GLU A 438 -15.98 16.78 9.37
CA GLU A 438 -16.60 15.88 10.34
C GLU A 438 -15.85 14.53 10.31
N TRP A 439 -15.37 14.09 11.49
CA TRP A 439 -14.67 12.82 11.61
C TRP A 439 -15.65 11.64 11.39
N PRO A 440 -15.21 10.52 10.80
CA PRO A 440 -16.08 9.39 10.51
C PRO A 440 -16.69 8.78 11.79
N GLU A 441 -18.01 8.49 11.77
CA GLU A 441 -18.68 7.78 12.87
C GLU A 441 -18.07 6.39 13.15
N SER A 442 -17.42 5.79 12.17
CA SER A 442 -16.68 4.52 12.33
C SER A 442 -15.56 4.59 13.37
N MET A 443 -14.99 5.77 13.61
CA MET A 443 -14.06 5.99 14.72
C MET A 443 -14.64 5.58 16.08
N ASP A 444 -15.89 5.95 16.32
CA ASP A 444 -16.58 5.70 17.61
C ASP A 444 -16.98 4.22 17.76
N MET A 445 -17.05 3.48 16.65
CA MET A 445 -17.38 2.05 16.66
C MET A 445 -16.16 1.17 16.95
N MET A 446 -14.94 1.69 16.71
CA MET A 446 -13.72 0.93 16.97
C MET A 446 -13.47 0.85 18.48
N GLN A 447 -13.33 -0.37 18.98
CA GLN A 447 -13.01 -0.67 20.37
C GLN A 447 -11.69 -1.43 20.41
N VAL A 448 -10.80 -0.99 21.28
CA VAL A 448 -9.53 -1.65 21.60
C VAL A 448 -9.60 -2.18 23.03
#